data_b1f93f4e78aa35d6f26a234aec4acb46
#
_entry.id   b1f93f4e78aa35d6f26a234aec4acb46
#
_cell.length_a   1.000
_cell.length_b   1.000
_cell.length_c   1.000
_cell.angle_alpha   90.00
_cell.angle_beta   90.00
_cell.angle_gamma   90.00
#
_symmetry.space_group_name_H-M   'P 1'
#
loop_
_entity.id
_entity.type
_entity.pdbx_description
1 polymer ?
#
loop_
_entity_poly.entity_id
_entity_poly.type
_entity_poly.pdbx_seq_one_letter_code
_entity_poly.pdbx_strand_id
1 'polypeptide(L)'
;SIRRQRQMCIRDRVRDGKAPAFRRVEIDIAVQNGLGIFFANKLRAGVAYTFYERKGETADLKQAVYFYRLAREAWNGIVQRTRGVYVRDLGFGSLPHRRGHWEDRLPAIDKDLAYMERLLKEKSGESVAGSAATAAPAWLEQRPVRPECEHRPPTAFDTRRPLEVSLTSTSQRIGTVRLHYRHVKQAEAYQMAEMRQEEQSWRYIIPAGFTDSAYPLLYYFELRDGAGHAWLYPGFEPDLANQPYFVVRRG
;
A
#
# COMPACT_ATOMS: atom_id res chain seq x y z
N SER A 1 -13.59 13.16 -0.47
CA SER A 1 -12.80 12.02 -0.92
C SER A 1 -13.72 10.95 -1.47
N ILE A 2 -13.35 10.34 -2.58
CA ILE A 2 -14.11 9.34 -3.35
C ILE A 2 -14.62 8.18 -2.47
N ARG A 3 -13.89 7.79 -1.43
CA ARG A 3 -14.31 6.73 -0.49
C ARG A 3 -15.51 7.14 0.38
N ARG A 4 -15.57 8.40 0.84
CA ARG A 4 -16.76 8.93 1.55
C ARG A 4 -17.97 9.01 0.63
N GLN A 5 -17.78 9.42 -0.62
CA GLN A 5 -18.84 9.44 -1.62
C GLN A 5 -19.41 8.05 -1.92
N ARG A 6 -18.57 7.01 -2.06
CA ARG A 6 -19.05 5.62 -2.26
C ARG A 6 -19.85 5.09 -1.09
N GLN A 7 -19.45 5.37 0.16
CA GLN A 7 -20.24 5.01 1.34
C GLN A 7 -21.59 5.73 1.39
N MET A 8 -21.63 7.00 1.03
CA MET A 8 -22.90 7.74 0.91
C MET A 8 -23.78 7.18 -0.20
N CYS A 9 -23.25 6.91 -1.39
CA CYS A 9 -24.01 6.33 -2.50
C CYS A 9 -24.64 4.98 -2.20
N ILE A 10 -24.00 4.13 -1.39
CA ILE A 10 -24.58 2.84 -0.97
C ILE A 10 -25.74 3.08 0.01
N ARG A 11 -25.58 3.98 0.97
CA ARG A 11 -26.66 4.34 1.92
C ARG A 11 -27.89 4.92 1.23
N ASP A 12 -27.70 5.83 0.30
CA ASP A 12 -28.76 6.55 -0.39
C ASP A 12 -29.60 5.67 -1.34
N ARG A 13 -29.04 4.52 -1.77
CA ARG A 13 -29.73 3.59 -2.68
C ARG A 13 -30.42 2.42 -1.98
N VAL A 14 -30.26 2.29 -0.67
CA VAL A 14 -30.88 1.19 0.09
C VAL A 14 -32.31 1.57 0.49
N ARG A 15 -33.27 0.78 0.03
CA ARG A 15 -34.69 0.96 0.34
C ARG A 15 -35.03 0.68 1.80
N ASP A 16 -34.29 -0.21 2.47
CA ASP A 16 -34.44 -0.54 3.89
C ASP A 16 -33.07 -0.61 4.58
N GLY A 17 -32.58 0.56 5.05
CA GLY A 17 -31.33 0.67 5.79
C GLY A 17 -31.33 0.02 7.18
N LYS A 18 -32.48 -0.48 7.65
CA LYS A 18 -32.62 -1.18 8.94
C LYS A 18 -32.57 -2.71 8.80
N ALA A 19 -32.60 -3.23 7.57
CA ALA A 19 -32.52 -4.67 7.33
C ALA A 19 -31.24 -5.26 7.96
N PRO A 20 -31.34 -6.39 8.71
CA PRO A 20 -30.16 -7.00 9.37
C PRO A 20 -29.02 -7.34 8.41
N ALA A 21 -29.36 -7.79 7.20
CA ALA A 21 -28.38 -8.09 6.15
C ALA A 21 -27.61 -6.82 5.72
N PHE A 22 -28.31 -5.68 5.56
CA PHE A 22 -27.67 -4.42 5.22
C PHE A 22 -26.73 -3.91 6.32
N ARG A 23 -27.18 -4.00 7.59
CA ARG A 23 -26.34 -3.63 8.74
C ARG A 23 -25.03 -4.40 8.79
N ARG A 24 -25.05 -5.70 8.51
CA ARG A 24 -23.83 -6.52 8.45
C ARG A 24 -22.87 -6.01 7.40
N VAL A 25 -23.35 -5.81 6.17
CA VAL A 25 -22.53 -5.28 5.07
C VAL A 25 -21.99 -3.88 5.39
N GLU A 26 -22.80 -3.00 5.97
CA GLU A 26 -22.37 -1.67 6.40
C GLU A 26 -21.22 -1.74 7.40
N ILE A 27 -21.30 -2.63 8.38
CA ILE A 27 -20.27 -2.83 9.39
C ILE A 27 -19.00 -3.38 8.76
N ASP A 28 -19.10 -4.38 7.89
CA ASP A 28 -17.95 -4.99 7.20
C ASP A 28 -17.22 -3.95 6.33
N ILE A 29 -17.96 -3.13 5.58
CA ILE A 29 -17.39 -2.02 4.81
C ILE A 29 -16.70 -1.00 5.73
N ALA A 30 -17.30 -0.68 6.86
CA ALA A 30 -16.73 0.25 7.82
C ALA A 30 -15.44 -0.30 8.46
N VAL A 31 -15.39 -1.61 8.76
CA VAL A 31 -14.18 -2.29 9.23
C VAL A 31 -13.08 -2.24 8.17
N GLN A 32 -13.37 -2.61 6.92
CA GLN A 32 -12.39 -2.55 5.83
C GLN A 32 -11.86 -1.14 5.59
N ASN A 33 -12.73 -0.14 5.62
CA ASN A 33 -12.31 1.25 5.50
C ASN A 33 -11.43 1.69 6.69
N GLY A 34 -11.81 1.31 7.91
CA GLY A 34 -11.05 1.58 9.12
C GLY A 34 -9.66 0.95 9.09
N LEU A 35 -9.55 -0.31 8.64
CA LEU A 35 -8.27 -0.99 8.42
C LEU A 35 -7.41 -0.25 7.40
N GLY A 36 -7.99 0.17 6.28
CA GLY A 36 -7.28 0.96 5.27
C GLY A 36 -6.72 2.27 5.82
N ILE A 37 -7.50 3.01 6.64
CA ILE A 37 -7.06 4.25 7.29
C ILE A 37 -5.97 3.96 8.33
N PHE A 38 -6.15 2.90 9.13
CA PHE A 38 -5.17 2.48 10.13
C PHE A 38 -3.81 2.18 9.49
N PHE A 39 -3.77 1.30 8.50
CA PHE A 39 -2.51 0.93 7.86
C PHE A 39 -1.87 2.09 7.10
N ALA A 40 -2.64 2.92 6.42
CA ALA A 40 -2.11 4.10 5.74
C ALA A 40 -1.39 5.04 6.72
N ASN A 41 -1.97 5.30 7.89
CA ASN A 41 -1.36 6.16 8.89
C ASN A 41 -0.23 5.45 9.65
N LYS A 42 -0.35 4.17 9.96
CA LYS A 42 0.72 3.39 10.57
C LYS A 42 1.97 3.33 9.70
N LEU A 43 1.82 3.14 8.39
CA LEU A 43 2.95 3.15 7.45
C LEU A 43 3.61 4.54 7.37
N ARG A 44 2.82 5.63 7.34
CA ARG A 44 3.35 6.99 7.39
C ARG A 44 4.12 7.26 8.69
N ALA A 45 3.57 6.80 9.81
CA ALA A 45 4.28 6.88 11.10
C ALA A 45 5.61 6.12 11.07
N GLY A 46 5.63 4.92 10.49
CA GLY A 46 6.85 4.12 10.34
C GLY A 46 7.91 4.79 9.48
N VAL A 47 7.51 5.42 8.37
CA VAL A 47 8.45 6.18 7.52
C VAL A 47 9.02 7.38 8.29
N ALA A 48 8.18 8.19 8.95
CA ALA A 48 8.64 9.32 9.74
C ALA A 48 9.56 8.87 10.90
N TYR A 49 9.22 7.79 11.58
CA TYR A 49 10.05 7.22 12.64
C TYR A 49 11.42 6.75 12.12
N THR A 50 11.46 6.13 10.93
CA THR A 50 12.73 5.73 10.30
C THR A 50 13.60 6.96 9.94
N PHE A 51 12.99 8.07 9.50
CA PHE A 51 13.75 9.32 9.29
C PHE A 51 14.31 9.84 10.61
N TYR A 52 13.53 9.82 11.69
CA TYR A 52 14.01 10.19 13.01
C TYR A 52 15.20 9.31 13.45
N GLU A 53 15.11 8.00 13.30
CA GLU A 53 16.21 7.07 13.66
C GLU A 53 17.50 7.36 12.87
N ARG A 54 17.37 7.80 11.61
CA ARG A 54 18.54 8.08 10.75
C ARG A 54 19.13 9.47 10.95
N LYS A 55 18.30 10.48 11.21
CA LYS A 55 18.71 11.88 11.25
C LYS A 55 18.76 12.47 12.65
N GLY A 56 18.01 11.88 13.61
CA GLY A 56 17.88 12.40 14.96
C GLY A 56 16.96 13.62 15.09
N GLU A 57 16.26 14.03 14.03
CA GLU A 57 15.44 15.22 14.00
C GLU A 57 14.12 15.03 14.75
N THR A 58 13.87 15.81 15.80
CA THR A 58 12.64 15.72 16.61
C THR A 58 11.37 16.04 15.81
N ALA A 59 11.48 16.81 14.72
CA ALA A 59 10.39 17.08 13.81
C ALA A 59 9.83 15.80 13.16
N ASP A 60 10.70 14.87 12.75
CA ASP A 60 10.31 13.58 12.19
C ASP A 60 9.62 12.71 13.26
N LEU A 61 10.10 12.73 14.50
CA LEU A 61 9.45 12.02 15.61
C LEU A 61 8.06 12.61 15.94
N LYS A 62 7.90 13.95 15.89
CA LYS A 62 6.58 14.61 16.03
C LYS A 62 5.61 14.12 14.94
N GLN A 63 6.07 14.00 13.72
CA GLN A 63 5.26 13.46 12.60
C GLN A 63 4.89 11.99 12.82
N ALA A 64 5.82 11.17 13.30
CA ALA A 64 5.58 9.76 13.61
C ALA A 64 4.46 9.62 14.66
N VAL A 65 4.54 10.36 15.77
CA VAL A 65 3.53 10.39 16.83
C VAL A 65 2.17 10.83 16.27
N TYR A 66 2.15 11.87 15.46
CA TYR A 66 0.92 12.37 14.84
C TYR A 66 0.20 11.31 14.00
N PHE A 67 0.91 10.70 13.04
CA PHE A 67 0.31 9.68 12.20
C PHE A 67 -0.08 8.43 12.99
N TYR A 68 0.69 8.06 14.01
CA TYR A 68 0.34 6.90 14.82
C TYR A 68 -0.91 7.15 15.68
N ARG A 69 -1.14 8.40 16.17
CA ARG A 69 -2.40 8.80 16.82
C ARG A 69 -3.59 8.64 15.86
N LEU A 70 -3.46 9.11 14.61
CA LEU A 70 -4.50 8.91 13.60
C LEU A 70 -4.77 7.43 13.31
N ALA A 71 -3.72 6.60 13.29
CA ALA A 71 -3.86 5.15 13.18
C ALA A 71 -4.63 4.59 14.38
N ARG A 72 -4.25 4.96 15.58
CA ARG A 72 -4.93 4.53 16.82
C ARG A 72 -6.41 4.91 16.83
N GLU A 73 -6.75 6.13 16.40
CA GLU A 73 -8.15 6.57 16.29
C GLU A 73 -8.93 5.73 15.28
N ALA A 74 -8.35 5.45 14.11
CA ALA A 74 -8.98 4.59 13.12
C ALA A 74 -9.26 3.19 13.66
N TRP A 75 -8.30 2.60 14.41
CA TRP A 75 -8.50 1.32 15.06
C TRP A 75 -9.59 1.36 16.14
N ASN A 76 -9.60 2.39 16.97
CA ASN A 76 -10.67 2.59 17.97
C ASN A 76 -12.04 2.70 17.30
N GLY A 77 -12.12 3.36 16.15
CA GLY A 77 -13.36 3.42 15.35
C GLY A 77 -13.86 2.03 14.90
N ILE A 78 -12.94 1.11 14.55
CA ILE A 78 -13.28 -0.29 14.28
C ILE A 78 -13.83 -0.95 15.54
N VAL A 79 -13.15 -0.82 16.67
CA VAL A 79 -13.56 -1.41 17.95
C VAL A 79 -14.98 -0.98 18.34
N GLN A 80 -15.28 0.34 18.25
CA GLN A 80 -16.59 0.86 18.58
C GLN A 80 -17.72 0.30 17.69
N ARG A 81 -17.44 0.04 16.42
CA ARG A 81 -18.42 -0.51 15.47
C ARG A 81 -18.62 -2.01 15.60
N THR A 82 -17.62 -2.72 16.08
CA THR A 82 -17.62 -4.19 16.14
C THR A 82 -18.03 -4.72 17.52
N ARG A 83 -17.94 -3.89 18.54
CA ARG A 83 -18.35 -4.24 19.91
C ARG A 83 -19.84 -4.61 19.96
N GLY A 84 -20.15 -5.80 20.50
CA GLY A 84 -21.51 -6.32 20.58
C GLY A 84 -22.11 -6.81 19.25
N VAL A 85 -21.34 -6.76 18.16
CA VAL A 85 -21.75 -7.28 16.83
C VAL A 85 -21.03 -8.59 16.53
N TYR A 86 -19.73 -8.62 16.77
CA TYR A 86 -18.90 -9.79 16.56
C TYR A 86 -18.62 -10.50 17.88
N VAL A 87 -18.46 -11.83 17.81
CA VAL A 87 -18.00 -12.63 18.95
C VAL A 87 -16.57 -12.27 19.34
N ARG A 88 -16.23 -12.43 20.61
CA ARG A 88 -14.89 -12.03 21.10
C ARG A 88 -13.76 -12.92 20.55
N ASP A 89 -14.04 -14.15 20.20
CA ASP A 89 -13.05 -15.11 19.69
C ASP A 89 -13.21 -15.32 18.17
N LEU A 90 -12.93 -14.29 17.41
CA LEU A 90 -12.89 -14.35 15.95
C LEU A 90 -11.60 -15.04 15.48
N GLY A 91 -11.73 -15.97 14.55
CA GLY A 91 -10.61 -16.64 13.91
C GLY A 91 -10.38 -16.13 12.49
N PHE A 92 -9.21 -15.54 12.22
CA PHE A 92 -8.78 -15.12 10.89
C PHE A 92 -7.68 -16.04 10.33
N GLY A 93 -7.81 -17.34 10.61
CA GLY A 93 -6.87 -18.38 10.21
C GLY A 93 -6.38 -19.24 11.38
N SER A 94 -5.48 -20.17 11.10
CA SER A 94 -5.02 -21.20 12.04
C SER A 94 -4.03 -20.72 13.09
N LEU A 95 -3.42 -19.54 12.90
CA LEU A 95 -2.38 -19.04 13.78
C LEU A 95 -2.97 -18.35 15.02
N PRO A 96 -2.42 -18.60 16.25
CA PRO A 96 -2.98 -18.03 17.49
C PRO A 96 -3.08 -16.51 17.50
N HIS A 97 -2.11 -15.80 16.89
CA HIS A 97 -2.12 -14.34 16.81
C HIS A 97 -3.19 -13.79 15.82
N ARG A 98 -3.88 -14.66 15.07
CA ARG A 98 -5.03 -14.32 14.21
C ARG A 98 -6.37 -14.61 14.85
N ARG A 99 -6.40 -14.81 16.17
CA ARG A 99 -7.62 -14.98 16.96
C ARG A 99 -7.84 -13.80 17.91
N GLY A 100 -9.06 -13.56 18.29
CA GLY A 100 -9.47 -12.53 19.22
C GLY A 100 -10.35 -11.46 18.60
N HIS A 101 -10.57 -10.36 19.33
CA HIS A 101 -11.33 -9.22 18.89
C HIS A 101 -10.40 -8.05 18.52
N TRP A 102 -10.86 -7.12 17.70
CA TRP A 102 -10.08 -5.89 17.38
C TRP A 102 -9.71 -5.11 18.64
N GLU A 103 -10.57 -5.13 19.67
CA GLU A 103 -10.31 -4.51 20.97
C GLU A 103 -9.02 -5.01 21.63
N ASP A 104 -8.68 -6.28 21.46
CA ASP A 104 -7.52 -6.91 22.08
C ASP A 104 -6.18 -6.35 21.56
N ARG A 105 -6.21 -5.60 20.46
CA ARG A 105 -5.03 -4.96 19.86
C ARG A 105 -4.76 -3.54 20.39
N LEU A 106 -5.76 -2.88 20.98
CA LEU A 106 -5.61 -1.51 21.49
C LEU A 106 -4.49 -1.37 22.51
N PRO A 107 -4.33 -2.28 23.51
CA PRO A 107 -3.24 -2.14 24.47
C PRO A 107 -1.85 -2.13 23.84
N ALA A 108 -1.62 -2.93 22.78
CA ALA A 108 -0.35 -2.94 22.07
C ALA A 108 -0.12 -1.63 21.28
N ILE A 109 -1.17 -1.12 20.62
CA ILE A 109 -1.12 0.15 19.90
C ILE A 109 -0.86 1.31 20.87
N ASP A 110 -1.54 1.32 22.03
CA ASP A 110 -1.35 2.34 23.06
C ASP A 110 0.05 2.30 23.66
N LYS A 111 0.63 1.09 23.84
CA LYS A 111 2.01 0.91 24.32
C LYS A 111 3.03 1.49 23.34
N ASP A 112 2.87 1.23 22.05
CA ASP A 112 3.75 1.78 20.99
C ASP A 112 3.64 3.32 20.95
N LEU A 113 2.43 3.86 21.04
CA LEU A 113 2.20 5.30 21.07
C LEU A 113 2.85 5.95 22.30
N ALA A 114 2.62 5.39 23.49
CA ALA A 114 3.20 5.88 24.74
C ALA A 114 4.73 5.85 24.72
N TYR A 115 5.33 4.85 24.07
CA TYR A 115 6.77 4.79 23.87
C TYR A 115 7.28 5.98 23.04
N MET A 116 6.66 6.24 21.88
CA MET A 116 7.08 7.34 21.01
C MET A 116 6.84 8.71 21.67
N GLU A 117 5.75 8.87 22.40
CA GLU A 117 5.44 10.11 23.13
C GLU A 117 6.44 10.38 24.26
N ARG A 118 6.83 9.34 25.00
CA ARG A 118 7.90 9.45 26.00
C ARG A 118 9.22 9.86 25.36
N LEU A 119 9.61 9.20 24.28
CA LEU A 119 10.82 9.52 23.54
C LEU A 119 10.83 10.97 23.05
N LEU A 120 9.69 11.44 22.53
CA LEU A 120 9.53 12.82 22.10
C LEU A 120 9.69 13.80 23.24
N LYS A 121 9.09 13.53 24.40
CA LYS A 121 9.24 14.35 25.61
C LYS A 121 10.68 14.44 26.09
N GLU A 122 11.39 13.30 26.10
CA GLU A 122 12.80 13.25 26.50
C GLU A 122 13.70 14.07 25.56
N LYS A 123 13.39 14.09 24.27
CA LYS A 123 14.22 14.77 23.24
C LYS A 123 13.89 16.24 23.05
N SER A 124 12.62 16.64 23.18
CA SER A 124 12.18 18.02 22.91
C SER A 124 12.07 18.88 24.17
N GLY A 125 11.99 18.28 25.36
CA GLY A 125 11.66 19.01 26.60
C GLY A 125 10.25 19.60 26.62
N GLU A 126 9.46 19.44 25.56
CA GLU A 126 8.13 20.02 25.40
C GLU A 126 7.03 19.03 25.83
N SER A 127 5.91 19.58 26.35
CA SER A 127 4.71 18.78 26.61
C SER A 127 4.08 18.35 25.28
N VAL A 128 3.86 17.04 25.13
CA VAL A 128 3.28 16.41 23.94
C VAL A 128 1.79 16.76 23.76
N ALA A 129 1.14 17.30 24.81
CA ALA A 129 -0.31 17.54 24.87
C ALA A 129 -0.85 18.64 23.95
N GLY A 130 0.02 19.40 23.27
CA GLY A 130 -0.40 20.53 22.42
C GLY A 130 0.29 20.59 21.05
N SER A 131 1.07 19.58 20.69
CA SER A 131 1.72 19.56 19.39
C SER A 131 0.68 19.35 18.29
N ALA A 132 0.06 20.44 17.86
CA ALA A 132 -0.75 20.46 16.65
C ALA A 132 0.08 19.91 15.51
N ALA A 133 -0.50 18.99 14.75
CA ALA A 133 0.13 18.51 13.54
C ALA A 133 0.39 19.68 12.60
N THR A 134 1.61 20.02 12.48
CA THR A 134 2.07 20.87 11.39
C THR A 134 1.80 20.15 10.06
N ALA A 135 1.65 20.95 9.01
CA ALA A 135 1.38 20.52 7.63
C ALA A 135 2.04 19.18 7.26
N ALA A 136 1.42 18.45 6.36
CA ALA A 136 1.96 17.19 5.86
C ALA A 136 3.44 17.39 5.47
N PRO A 137 4.33 16.47 5.85
CA PRO A 137 5.74 16.63 5.55
C PRO A 137 5.95 16.66 4.03
N ALA A 138 6.91 17.46 3.58
CA ALA A 138 7.17 17.69 2.15
C ALA A 138 7.34 16.38 1.35
N TRP A 139 7.92 15.32 1.94
CA TRP A 139 8.06 14.02 1.30
C TRP A 139 6.71 13.31 1.03
N LEU A 140 5.63 13.71 1.73
CA LEU A 140 4.30 13.18 1.51
C LEU A 140 3.55 13.92 0.40
N GLU A 141 3.86 15.21 0.22
CA GLU A 141 3.23 16.10 -0.76
C GLU A 141 3.94 16.08 -2.12
N GLN A 142 5.26 15.95 -2.10
CA GLN A 142 6.08 15.89 -3.32
C GLN A 142 6.01 14.48 -3.92
N ARG A 143 4.96 14.23 -4.70
CA ARG A 143 4.97 13.10 -5.62
C ARG A 143 5.52 13.58 -6.97
N PRO A 144 6.76 13.24 -7.31
CA PRO A 144 7.26 13.58 -8.63
C PRO A 144 6.35 12.95 -9.70
N VAL A 145 5.98 13.75 -10.69
CA VAL A 145 5.11 13.29 -11.78
C VAL A 145 5.78 12.10 -12.45
N ARG A 146 5.04 11.01 -12.60
CA ARG A 146 5.51 9.80 -13.27
C ARG A 146 5.85 10.12 -14.72
N PRO A 147 6.99 9.67 -15.26
CA PRO A 147 7.32 9.78 -16.66
C PRO A 147 6.28 9.07 -17.53
N GLU A 148 5.98 9.64 -18.68
CA GLU A 148 5.13 9.01 -19.68
C GLU A 148 5.86 7.80 -20.27
N CYS A 149 5.17 6.66 -20.28
CA CYS A 149 5.67 5.41 -20.81
C CYS A 149 4.59 4.72 -21.63
N GLU A 150 5.04 3.98 -22.65
CA GLU A 150 4.18 3.12 -23.44
C GLU A 150 4.67 1.68 -23.35
N HIS A 151 3.74 0.78 -23.14
CA HIS A 151 3.96 -0.65 -23.16
C HIS A 151 2.76 -1.35 -23.79
N ARG A 152 3.03 -2.26 -24.69
CA ARG A 152 2.03 -3.16 -25.26
C ARG A 152 2.28 -4.56 -24.72
N PRO A 153 1.45 -5.01 -23.75
CA PRO A 153 1.62 -6.33 -23.18
C PRO A 153 1.42 -7.40 -24.25
N PRO A 154 2.26 -8.45 -24.28
CA PRO A 154 2.00 -9.60 -25.11
C PRO A 154 0.61 -10.19 -24.84
N THR A 155 -0.11 -10.62 -25.87
CA THR A 155 -1.44 -11.21 -25.73
C THR A 155 -1.40 -12.57 -25.07
N ALA A 156 -0.33 -13.34 -25.36
CA ALA A 156 -0.05 -14.66 -24.80
C ALA A 156 1.43 -14.94 -24.80
N PHE A 157 1.86 -15.97 -24.07
CA PHE A 157 3.20 -16.52 -24.15
C PHE A 157 3.17 -18.03 -24.49
N ASP A 158 4.17 -18.47 -25.24
CA ASP A 158 4.37 -19.88 -25.52
C ASP A 158 5.21 -20.53 -24.41
N THR A 159 4.80 -21.72 -23.97
CA THR A 159 5.56 -22.50 -23.00
C THR A 159 6.93 -22.88 -23.55
N ARG A 160 7.97 -22.77 -22.71
CA ARG A 160 9.37 -23.08 -23.05
C ARG A 160 9.96 -22.23 -24.16
N ARG A 161 9.36 -21.06 -24.41
CA ARG A 161 9.93 -20.05 -25.31
C ARG A 161 10.26 -18.77 -24.55
N PRO A 162 11.35 -18.10 -24.89
CA PRO A 162 11.65 -16.80 -24.30
C PRO A 162 10.53 -15.81 -24.58
N LEU A 163 10.21 -14.95 -23.61
CA LEU A 163 9.21 -13.90 -23.76
C LEU A 163 9.89 -12.53 -23.69
N GLU A 164 9.86 -11.80 -24.80
CA GLU A 164 10.34 -10.43 -24.83
C GLU A 164 9.32 -9.48 -24.20
N VAL A 165 9.81 -8.61 -23.32
CA VAL A 165 9.04 -7.52 -22.71
C VAL A 165 9.78 -6.22 -22.98
N SER A 166 9.09 -5.22 -23.53
CA SER A 166 9.66 -3.91 -23.84
C SER A 166 8.84 -2.78 -23.26
N LEU A 167 9.52 -1.69 -22.92
CA LEU A 167 8.92 -0.44 -22.47
C LEU A 167 9.55 0.69 -23.26
N THR A 168 8.75 1.64 -23.73
CA THR A 168 9.21 2.83 -24.44
C THR A 168 8.87 4.09 -23.65
N SER A 169 9.76 5.07 -23.64
CA SER A 169 9.51 6.38 -23.06
C SER A 169 10.34 7.44 -23.78
N THR A 170 9.73 8.58 -24.02
CA THR A 170 10.41 9.77 -24.54
C THR A 170 11.05 10.62 -23.44
N SER A 171 10.82 10.27 -22.18
CA SER A 171 11.33 10.99 -21.03
C SER A 171 12.82 10.69 -20.79
N GLN A 172 13.65 11.72 -20.91
CA GLN A 172 15.08 11.65 -20.57
C GLN A 172 15.36 11.53 -19.06
N ARG A 173 14.31 11.59 -18.22
CA ARG A 173 14.45 11.48 -16.76
C ARG A 173 14.69 10.04 -16.29
N ILE A 174 14.33 9.04 -17.09
CA ILE A 174 14.47 7.65 -16.71
C ILE A 174 15.91 7.21 -16.95
N GLY A 175 16.61 6.88 -15.86
CA GLY A 175 17.99 6.37 -15.91
C GLY A 175 18.04 4.84 -15.91
N THR A 176 17.12 4.17 -15.19
CA THR A 176 17.10 2.70 -15.06
C THR A 176 15.67 2.21 -15.05
N VAL A 177 15.44 1.09 -15.73
CA VAL A 177 14.17 0.35 -15.69
C VAL A 177 14.42 -1.07 -15.21
N ARG A 178 13.66 -1.51 -14.23
CA ARG A 178 13.67 -2.89 -13.73
C ARG A 178 12.34 -3.55 -13.99
N LEU A 179 12.39 -4.77 -14.52
CA LEU A 179 11.23 -5.63 -14.66
C LEU A 179 11.10 -6.50 -13.41
N HIS A 180 9.95 -6.41 -12.75
CA HIS A 180 9.56 -7.32 -11.69
C HIS A 180 8.52 -8.28 -12.25
N TYR A 181 8.81 -9.58 -12.21
CA TYR A 181 7.93 -10.59 -12.80
C TYR A 181 7.85 -11.84 -11.92
N ARG A 182 6.71 -12.51 -11.96
CA ARG A 182 6.46 -13.80 -11.30
C ARG A 182 5.31 -14.52 -11.99
N HIS A 183 5.08 -15.77 -11.64
CA HIS A 183 3.82 -16.42 -11.98
C HIS A 183 2.65 -15.88 -11.11
N VAL A 184 1.43 -16.02 -11.60
CA VAL A 184 0.21 -15.73 -10.80
C VAL A 184 0.04 -16.82 -9.74
N LYS A 185 0.97 -16.81 -8.78
CA LYS A 185 1.05 -17.74 -7.66
C LYS A 185 1.52 -16.99 -6.42
N GLN A 186 0.66 -16.88 -5.40
CA GLN A 186 0.94 -16.04 -4.22
C GLN A 186 2.18 -16.46 -3.41
N ALA A 187 2.53 -17.75 -3.44
CA ALA A 187 3.69 -18.26 -2.71
C ALA A 187 5.03 -17.96 -3.41
N GLU A 188 5.00 -17.41 -4.63
CA GLU A 188 6.20 -17.11 -5.41
C GLU A 188 6.63 -15.65 -5.24
N ALA A 189 7.90 -15.45 -4.93
CA ALA A 189 8.49 -14.12 -4.89
C ALA A 189 8.70 -13.56 -6.31
N TYR A 190 8.69 -12.23 -6.45
CA TYR A 190 9.06 -11.60 -7.70
C TYR A 190 10.54 -11.84 -8.02
N GLN A 191 10.79 -12.22 -9.26
CA GLN A 191 12.10 -12.06 -9.88
C GLN A 191 12.26 -10.61 -10.30
N MET A 192 13.47 -10.09 -10.19
CA MET A 192 13.81 -8.72 -10.60
C MET A 192 14.96 -8.80 -11.61
N ALA A 193 14.81 -8.08 -12.71
CA ALA A 193 15.84 -7.96 -13.73
C ALA A 193 15.98 -6.50 -14.18
N GLU A 194 17.20 -6.03 -14.35
CA GLU A 194 17.47 -4.75 -14.98
C GLU A 194 17.30 -4.88 -16.49
N MET A 195 16.55 -3.97 -17.10
CA MET A 195 16.28 -3.99 -18.52
C MET A 195 17.38 -3.26 -19.28
N ARG A 196 17.73 -3.79 -20.44
CA ARG A 196 18.71 -3.19 -21.32
C ARG A 196 18.08 -2.00 -22.05
N GLN A 197 18.73 -0.85 -21.98
CA GLN A 197 18.31 0.33 -22.73
C GLN A 197 18.82 0.26 -24.20
N GLU A 198 17.92 0.52 -25.13
CA GLU A 198 18.18 0.63 -26.56
C GLU A 198 17.47 1.91 -27.06
N GLU A 199 18.20 3.01 -27.23
CA GLU A 199 17.67 4.34 -27.56
C GLU A 199 16.59 4.79 -26.56
N GLN A 200 15.31 4.84 -27.00
CA GLN A 200 14.15 5.24 -26.19
C GLN A 200 13.37 4.03 -25.64
N SER A 201 13.90 2.81 -25.80
CA SER A 201 13.27 1.56 -25.36
C SER A 201 14.12 0.87 -24.31
N TRP A 202 13.45 0.16 -23.43
CA TRP A 202 14.08 -0.82 -22.52
C TRP A 202 13.53 -2.20 -22.84
N ARG A 203 14.40 -3.18 -22.94
CA ARG A 203 14.04 -4.57 -23.29
C ARG A 203 14.60 -5.55 -22.27
N TYR A 204 13.83 -6.59 -22.02
CA TYR A 204 14.25 -7.77 -21.28
C TYR A 204 13.61 -9.02 -21.87
N ILE A 205 14.36 -10.09 -21.90
CA ILE A 205 13.90 -11.40 -22.37
C ILE A 205 13.74 -12.30 -21.16
N ILE A 206 12.50 -12.61 -20.78
CA ILE A 206 12.19 -13.59 -19.75
C ILE A 206 12.62 -14.96 -20.29
N PRO A 207 13.47 -15.72 -19.54
CA PRO A 207 14.03 -16.97 -20.05
C PRO A 207 12.97 -18.05 -20.30
N ALA A 208 13.23 -18.93 -21.26
CA ALA A 208 12.38 -20.07 -21.62
C ALA A 208 12.09 -21.01 -20.44
N GLY A 209 13.05 -21.17 -19.52
CA GLY A 209 12.83 -21.95 -18.29
C GLY A 209 11.79 -21.32 -17.36
N PHE A 210 11.62 -20.01 -17.40
CA PHE A 210 10.59 -19.32 -16.59
C PHE A 210 9.21 -19.40 -17.25
N THR A 211 9.12 -19.43 -18.57
CA THR A 211 7.85 -19.62 -19.29
C THR A 211 7.39 -21.08 -19.31
N ASP A 212 8.19 -22.05 -18.82
CA ASP A 212 7.78 -23.43 -18.63
C ASP A 212 6.90 -23.59 -17.40
N SER A 213 5.70 -23.02 -17.48
CA SER A 213 4.76 -22.96 -16.36
C SER A 213 3.31 -23.09 -16.84
N ALA A 214 2.48 -23.71 -16.01
CA ALA A 214 1.03 -23.75 -16.21
C ALA A 214 0.33 -22.45 -15.76
N TYR A 215 1.03 -21.58 -15.02
CA TYR A 215 0.46 -20.35 -14.48
C TYR A 215 0.69 -19.17 -15.41
N PRO A 216 -0.26 -18.22 -15.52
CA PRO A 216 -0.03 -16.94 -16.18
C PRO A 216 1.15 -16.19 -15.58
N LEU A 217 1.78 -15.32 -16.36
CA LEU A 217 2.82 -14.42 -15.92
C LEU A 217 2.20 -13.09 -15.47
N LEU A 218 2.75 -12.54 -14.40
CA LEU A 218 2.41 -11.23 -13.86
C LEU A 218 3.70 -10.42 -13.76
N TYR A 219 3.66 -9.16 -14.24
CA TYR A 219 4.82 -8.28 -14.18
C TYR A 219 4.43 -6.81 -14.11
N TYR A 220 5.38 -5.99 -13.65
CA TYR A 220 5.34 -4.53 -13.67
C TYR A 220 6.75 -3.98 -13.81
N PHE A 221 6.85 -2.71 -14.14
CA PHE A 221 8.12 -2.00 -14.27
C PHE A 221 8.36 -1.07 -13.09
N GLU A 222 9.59 -1.00 -12.63
CA GLU A 222 10.09 0.00 -11.70
C GLU A 222 11.01 0.94 -12.49
N LEU A 223 10.62 2.22 -12.55
CA LEU A 223 11.36 3.28 -13.24
C LEU A 223 12.14 4.06 -12.19
N ARG A 224 13.41 4.38 -12.46
CA ARG A 224 14.23 5.21 -11.57
C ARG A 224 14.89 6.34 -12.34
N ASP A 225 14.99 7.51 -11.71
CA ASP A 225 15.80 8.61 -12.22
C ASP A 225 17.14 8.75 -11.47
N GLY A 226 18.03 9.63 -12.00
CA GLY A 226 19.32 9.92 -11.36
C GLY A 226 19.21 10.68 -10.04
N ALA A 227 18.04 11.25 -9.69
CA ALA A 227 17.79 11.97 -8.44
C ALA A 227 17.29 11.04 -7.31
N GLY A 228 17.13 9.73 -7.58
CA GLY A 228 16.67 8.74 -6.60
C GLY A 228 15.16 8.60 -6.51
N HIS A 229 14.38 9.24 -7.37
CA HIS A 229 12.95 8.98 -7.45
C HIS A 229 12.69 7.63 -8.12
N ALA A 230 11.60 6.97 -7.70
CA ALA A 230 11.15 5.73 -8.27
C ALA A 230 9.64 5.75 -8.53
N TRP A 231 9.23 5.15 -9.63
CA TRP A 231 7.81 4.99 -10.01
C TRP A 231 7.53 3.56 -10.42
N LEU A 232 6.30 3.14 -10.23
CA LEU A 232 5.80 1.87 -10.77
C LEU A 232 4.97 2.14 -12.03
N TYR A 233 5.14 1.29 -13.04
CA TYR A 233 4.34 1.31 -14.26
C TYR A 233 3.75 -0.09 -14.53
N PRO A 234 2.43 -0.24 -14.75
CA PRO A 234 1.45 0.83 -14.92
C PRO A 234 1.17 1.62 -13.64
N GLY A 235 1.43 1.07 -12.45
CA GLY A 235 1.08 1.70 -11.17
C GLY A 235 -0.42 1.84 -10.98
N PHE A 236 -0.83 2.45 -9.89
CA PHE A 236 -2.23 2.76 -9.64
C PHE A 236 -2.63 4.07 -10.31
N GLU A 237 -3.80 4.09 -10.91
CA GLU A 237 -4.48 5.31 -11.32
C GLU A 237 -5.03 6.06 -10.09
N PRO A 238 -5.33 7.38 -10.21
CA PRO A 238 -5.78 8.18 -9.08
C PRO A 238 -7.04 7.65 -8.39
N ASP A 239 -7.93 6.99 -9.13
CA ASP A 239 -9.15 6.38 -8.60
C ASP A 239 -8.96 4.96 -8.06
N LEU A 240 -7.75 4.39 -8.19
CA LEU A 240 -7.38 3.04 -7.80
C LEU A 240 -8.23 1.94 -8.47
N ALA A 241 -8.85 2.24 -9.61
CA ALA A 241 -9.74 1.30 -10.29
C ALA A 241 -9.00 0.33 -11.22
N ASN A 242 -7.76 0.67 -11.61
CA ASN A 242 -6.97 -0.16 -12.49
C ASN A 242 -6.17 -1.24 -11.75
N GLN A 243 -5.67 -2.18 -12.52
CA GLN A 243 -4.72 -3.19 -12.09
C GLN A 243 -3.29 -2.64 -12.21
N PRO A 244 -2.48 -2.59 -11.12
CA PRO A 244 -1.16 -1.95 -11.16
C PRO A 244 -0.05 -2.84 -11.73
N TYR A 245 -0.41 -3.87 -12.49
CA TYR A 245 0.48 -4.83 -13.12
C TYR A 245 -0.15 -5.41 -14.39
N PHE A 246 0.65 -5.99 -15.24
CA PHE A 246 0.24 -6.70 -16.44
C PHE A 246 0.15 -8.19 -16.18
N VAL A 247 -0.81 -8.86 -16.82
CA VAL A 247 -0.95 -10.32 -16.77
C VAL A 247 -0.98 -10.85 -18.21
N VAL A 248 -0.09 -11.81 -18.49
CA VAL A 248 -0.03 -12.49 -19.78
C VAL A 248 -0.39 -13.96 -19.57
N ARG A 249 -1.37 -14.42 -20.31
CA ARG A 249 -1.84 -15.80 -20.24
C ARG A 249 -0.99 -16.68 -21.14
N ARG A 250 -1.01 -17.97 -20.84
CA ARG A 250 -0.46 -18.98 -21.75
C ARG A 250 -1.33 -19.03 -23.01
N GLY A 251 -0.67 -19.11 -24.19
CA GLY A 251 -1.31 -19.40 -25.47
C GLY A 251 -1.71 -20.87 -25.64
#